data_186207086f9479cfe0e98f8e7680a885
#
_entry.id   186207086f9479cfe0e98f8e7680a885
#
_cell.length_a   1.000
_cell.length_b   1.000
_cell.length_c   1.000
_cell.angle_alpha   90.00
_cell.angle_beta   90.00
_cell.angle_gamma   90.00
#
_symmetry.space_group_name_H-M   'P 1'
#
loop_
_entity.id
_entity.type
_entity.pdbx_description
1 polymer ?
#
loop_
_entity_poly.entity_id
_entity_poly.type
_entity_poly.pdbx_seq_one_letter_code
_entity_poly.pdbx_strand_id
1 'polypeptide(L)'
;MTVLVACETVLLALLVLLVAGLLRSHAEILRRLGPPTEEGEDRGAELPSPARRATIREGNDIIGLTLEREPVKIGFGEGYPPTLLAFLTSGCAVCESFWNDLRDGRRPPQLPAKIRVMAVTKDPTHESSSRLRSLAPQGTPVVMSSAAWNDYGVPAAPYFVYIEGGAILGEGSANGWAQISSLVRDAIDDFAVARGGEARTRDVDRVLAAAGIRPDDPSLYPSGRPDEGEE
;
A
#
# COMPACT_ATOMS: atom_id res chain seq x y z
N MET A 1 40.46 -26.32 -34.22
CA MET A 1 39.84 -26.91 -33.03
C MET A 1 40.28 -26.25 -31.73
N THR A 2 41.55 -26.03 -31.46
CA THR A 2 42.05 -25.42 -30.21
C THR A 2 41.51 -23.99 -29.90
N VAL A 3 41.39 -23.15 -30.93
CA VAL A 3 40.86 -21.77 -30.75
C VAL A 3 39.36 -21.76 -30.37
N LEU A 4 38.58 -22.69 -30.96
CA LEU A 4 37.17 -22.82 -30.68
C LEU A 4 36.92 -23.29 -29.24
N VAL A 5 37.70 -24.26 -28.77
CA VAL A 5 37.60 -24.75 -27.38
C VAL A 5 38.06 -23.68 -26.39
N ALA A 6 39.07 -22.87 -26.73
CA ALA A 6 39.52 -21.77 -25.89
C ALA A 6 38.45 -20.66 -25.80
N CYS A 7 37.75 -20.33 -26.89
CA CYS A 7 36.63 -19.37 -26.87
C CYS A 7 35.45 -19.86 -26.01
N GLU A 8 35.12 -21.14 -26.13
CA GLU A 8 34.04 -21.77 -25.35
C GLU A 8 34.35 -21.78 -23.86
N THR A 9 35.59 -22.10 -23.47
CA THR A 9 35.96 -22.07 -22.05
C THR A 9 35.97 -20.67 -21.46
N VAL A 10 36.39 -19.65 -22.21
CA VAL A 10 36.33 -18.24 -21.77
C VAL A 10 34.88 -17.79 -21.63
N LEU A 11 34.00 -18.15 -22.58
CA LEU A 11 32.58 -17.81 -22.51
C LEU A 11 31.91 -18.47 -21.31
N LEU A 12 32.20 -19.74 -21.05
CA LEU A 12 31.70 -20.46 -19.88
C LEU A 12 32.16 -19.81 -18.56
N ALA A 13 33.43 -19.43 -18.48
CA ALA A 13 33.98 -18.77 -17.30
C ALA A 13 33.30 -17.41 -17.04
N LEU A 14 33.08 -16.62 -18.09
CA LEU A 14 32.33 -15.36 -17.98
C LEU A 14 30.88 -15.56 -17.54
N LEU A 15 30.22 -16.60 -18.08
CA LEU A 15 28.84 -16.93 -17.70
C LEU A 15 28.75 -17.33 -16.22
N VAL A 16 29.66 -18.14 -15.72
CA VAL A 16 29.75 -18.56 -14.32
C VAL A 16 29.95 -17.35 -13.40
N LEU A 17 30.85 -16.41 -13.76
CA LEU A 17 31.10 -15.19 -13.02
C LEU A 17 29.86 -14.28 -12.98
N LEU A 18 29.16 -14.19 -14.10
CA LEU A 18 27.92 -13.39 -14.19
C LEU A 18 26.81 -13.99 -13.33
N VAL A 19 26.60 -15.30 -13.37
CA VAL A 19 25.63 -16.00 -12.53
C VAL A 19 25.99 -15.88 -11.05
N ALA A 20 27.26 -16.03 -10.68
CA ALA A 20 27.73 -15.87 -9.31
C ALA A 20 27.50 -14.43 -8.80
N GLY A 21 27.73 -13.42 -9.65
CA GLY A 21 27.45 -12.01 -9.35
C GLY A 21 25.97 -11.76 -9.13
N LEU A 22 25.11 -12.34 -9.97
CA LEU A 22 23.65 -12.22 -9.84
C LEU A 22 23.13 -12.89 -8.57
N LEU A 23 23.62 -14.09 -8.26
CA LEU A 23 23.25 -14.81 -7.04
C LEU A 23 23.69 -14.05 -5.78
N ARG A 24 24.89 -13.45 -5.80
CA ARG A 24 25.38 -12.63 -4.69
C ARG A 24 24.52 -11.38 -4.49
N SER A 25 24.16 -10.70 -5.57
CA SER A 25 23.26 -9.54 -5.53
C SER A 25 21.86 -9.92 -5.00
N HIS A 26 21.34 -11.06 -5.44
CA HIS A 26 20.04 -11.57 -4.98
C HIS A 26 20.07 -11.96 -3.49
N ALA A 27 21.14 -12.61 -3.04
CA ALA A 27 21.34 -12.96 -1.64
C ALA A 27 21.46 -11.73 -0.75
N GLU A 28 22.12 -10.66 -1.21
CA GLU A 28 22.20 -9.39 -0.47
C GLU A 28 20.84 -8.70 -0.34
N ILE A 29 20.01 -8.74 -1.40
CA ILE A 29 18.63 -8.21 -1.35
C ILE A 29 17.79 -9.03 -0.38
N LEU A 30 17.85 -10.36 -0.43
CA LEU A 30 17.13 -11.22 0.50
C LEU A 30 17.59 -11.04 1.94
N ARG A 31 18.89 -10.79 2.17
CA ARG A 31 19.45 -10.51 3.49
C ARG A 31 18.95 -9.17 4.05
N ARG A 32 18.72 -8.17 3.19
CA ARG A 32 18.15 -6.88 3.61
C ARG A 32 16.63 -6.94 3.84
N LEU A 33 15.95 -7.88 3.19
CA LEU A 33 14.51 -8.12 3.34
C LEU A 33 14.20 -9.22 4.36
N GLY A 34 15.20 -10.01 4.78
CA GLY A 34 15.06 -11.01 5.84
C GLY A 34 14.84 -10.36 7.21
N PRO A 35 14.18 -11.06 8.15
CA PRO A 35 14.04 -10.55 9.50
C PRO A 35 15.43 -10.28 10.10
N PRO A 36 15.60 -9.22 10.93
CA PRO A 36 16.85 -8.97 11.59
C PRO A 36 17.23 -10.19 12.42
N THR A 37 18.34 -10.83 12.10
CA THR A 37 18.95 -11.88 12.93
C THR A 37 19.41 -11.22 14.22
N GLU A 38 18.64 -11.39 15.27
CA GLU A 38 19.09 -11.11 16.63
C GLU A 38 20.14 -12.15 17.00
N GLU A 39 21.41 -11.76 17.02
CA GLU A 39 22.42 -12.44 17.81
C GLU A 39 22.20 -12.05 19.27
N GLY A 40 21.84 -13.01 20.08
CA GLY A 40 21.88 -12.84 21.53
C GLY A 40 20.70 -13.43 22.30
N GLU A 41 20.98 -14.59 22.92
CA GLU A 41 20.42 -15.10 24.15
C GLU A 41 18.93 -15.49 24.26
N ASP A 42 18.76 -16.82 24.28
CA ASP A 42 17.82 -17.58 25.11
C ASP A 42 16.63 -16.82 25.71
N ARG A 43 15.53 -16.78 24.96
CA ARG A 43 14.19 -16.56 25.51
C ARG A 43 13.22 -17.53 24.88
N GLY A 44 12.53 -18.26 25.73
CA GLY A 44 11.54 -19.27 25.42
C GLY A 44 10.62 -18.90 24.27
N ALA A 45 10.14 -19.89 23.55
CA ALA A 45 9.29 -19.79 22.39
C ALA A 45 8.11 -18.82 22.62
N GLU A 46 8.36 -17.54 22.36
CA GLU A 46 7.32 -16.53 22.28
C GLU A 46 6.55 -16.80 20.99
N LEU A 47 5.31 -17.22 21.14
CA LEU A 47 4.36 -17.31 20.03
C LEU A 47 4.46 -16.02 19.20
N PRO A 48 4.43 -16.10 17.88
CA PRO A 48 4.52 -14.90 17.04
C PRO A 48 3.48 -13.91 17.52
N SER A 49 3.98 -12.80 18.07
CA SER A 49 3.13 -11.67 18.48
C SER A 49 2.21 -11.32 17.32
N PRO A 50 0.89 -11.16 17.54
CA PRO A 50 -0.02 -10.82 16.45
C PRO A 50 0.56 -9.61 15.74
N ALA A 51 0.69 -9.75 14.42
CA ALA A 51 1.35 -8.81 13.52
C ALA A 51 1.14 -7.38 14.01
N ARG A 52 2.27 -6.67 14.28
CA ARG A 52 2.29 -5.26 14.71
C ARG A 52 1.17 -4.56 13.95
N ARG A 53 0.10 -4.12 14.64
CA ARG A 53 -0.99 -3.37 14.04
C ARG A 53 -0.36 -2.33 13.16
N ALA A 54 -0.49 -2.47 11.84
CA ALA A 54 -0.06 -1.45 10.92
C ALA A 54 -0.77 -0.18 11.40
N THR A 55 0.00 0.83 11.78
CA THR A 55 -0.54 2.10 12.22
C THR A 55 -1.37 2.61 11.05
N ILE A 56 -2.70 2.60 11.18
CA ILE A 56 -3.60 3.07 10.14
C ILE A 56 -3.23 4.54 9.93
N ARG A 57 -2.66 4.85 8.76
CA ARG A 57 -2.39 6.23 8.37
C ARG A 57 -3.70 6.90 8.03
N GLU A 58 -3.93 8.08 8.59
CA GLU A 58 -5.09 8.90 8.23
C GLU A 58 -4.83 9.59 6.88
N GLY A 59 -5.89 9.68 6.06
CA GLY A 59 -5.87 10.43 4.83
C GLY A 59 -5.98 11.92 5.12
N ASN A 60 -4.96 12.68 4.74
CA ASN A 60 -4.95 14.12 4.89
C ASN A 60 -5.94 14.79 3.92
N ASP A 61 -6.67 15.79 4.37
CA ASP A 61 -7.49 16.61 3.48
C ASP A 61 -6.61 17.24 2.39
N ILE A 62 -7.07 17.24 1.15
CA ILE A 62 -6.36 17.87 0.04
C ILE A 62 -6.83 19.29 -0.14
N ILE A 63 -5.92 20.24 -0.03
CA ILE A 63 -6.14 21.64 -0.38
C ILE A 63 -5.37 21.93 -1.68
N GLY A 64 -6.04 22.50 -2.67
CA GLY A 64 -5.43 22.75 -3.96
C GLY A 64 -6.27 23.66 -4.86
N LEU A 65 -6.00 23.59 -6.14
CA LEU A 65 -6.72 24.34 -7.17
C LEU A 65 -7.40 23.39 -8.14
N THR A 66 -8.55 23.76 -8.64
CA THR A 66 -9.14 23.12 -9.82
C THR A 66 -8.35 23.49 -11.09
N LEU A 67 -8.69 22.88 -12.22
CA LEU A 67 -8.11 23.26 -13.51
C LEU A 67 -8.46 24.69 -13.93
N GLU A 68 -9.56 25.24 -13.41
CA GLU A 68 -10.03 26.62 -13.58
C GLU A 68 -9.34 27.59 -12.60
N ARG A 69 -8.40 27.07 -11.76
CA ARG A 69 -7.69 27.81 -10.73
C ARG A 69 -8.55 28.27 -9.55
N GLU A 70 -9.66 27.63 -9.34
CA GLU A 70 -10.49 27.86 -8.16
C GLU A 70 -9.96 27.06 -6.96
N PRO A 71 -9.89 27.67 -5.76
CA PRO A 71 -9.46 26.95 -4.56
C PRO A 71 -10.47 25.87 -4.19
N VAL A 72 -9.99 24.69 -3.84
CA VAL A 72 -10.80 23.55 -3.43
C VAL A 72 -10.18 22.85 -2.24
N LYS A 73 -11.06 22.37 -1.34
CA LYS A 73 -10.70 21.48 -0.24
C LYS A 73 -11.48 20.17 -0.37
N ILE A 74 -10.79 19.05 -0.31
CA ILE A 74 -11.35 17.70 -0.40
C ILE A 74 -11.10 16.97 0.91
N GLY A 75 -12.17 16.53 1.56
CA GLY A 75 -12.11 15.74 2.80
C GLY A 75 -12.37 14.25 2.55
N PHE A 76 -11.91 13.40 3.49
CA PHE A 76 -11.98 11.94 3.40
C PHE A 76 -12.52 11.25 4.65
N GLY A 77 -12.95 11.98 5.66
CA GLY A 77 -13.47 11.43 6.93
C GLY A 77 -14.80 10.68 6.82
N GLU A 78 -15.44 10.48 7.95
CA GLU A 78 -16.77 9.86 8.00
C GLU A 78 -17.79 10.68 7.18
N GLY A 79 -18.65 9.98 6.44
CA GLY A 79 -19.65 10.59 5.57
C GLY A 79 -19.19 10.91 4.15
N TYR A 80 -17.89 10.83 3.88
CA TYR A 80 -17.38 10.95 2.51
C TYR A 80 -17.34 9.59 1.80
N PRO A 81 -17.53 9.55 0.47
CA PRO A 81 -17.45 8.30 -0.26
C PRO A 81 -16.00 7.77 -0.25
N PRO A 82 -15.81 6.43 -0.25
CA PRO A 82 -14.51 5.83 -0.49
C PRO A 82 -13.86 6.44 -1.73
N THR A 83 -12.60 6.80 -1.64
CA THR A 83 -11.91 7.57 -2.69
C THR A 83 -10.60 6.92 -3.08
N LEU A 84 -10.39 6.74 -4.38
CA LEU A 84 -9.12 6.38 -4.98
C LEU A 84 -8.48 7.66 -5.54
N LEU A 85 -7.39 8.09 -4.92
CA LEU A 85 -6.56 9.17 -5.42
C LEU A 85 -5.59 8.61 -6.45
N ALA A 86 -5.53 9.23 -7.62
CA ALA A 86 -4.58 8.93 -8.68
C ALA A 86 -3.61 10.11 -8.83
N PHE A 87 -2.41 9.98 -8.31
CA PHE A 87 -1.34 10.96 -8.45
C PHE A 87 -0.69 10.80 -9.82
N LEU A 88 -1.02 11.70 -10.72
CA LEU A 88 -0.62 11.67 -12.13
C LEU A 88 0.06 12.97 -12.53
N THR A 89 0.90 12.92 -13.56
CA THR A 89 1.49 14.11 -14.19
C THR A 89 1.13 14.18 -15.67
N SER A 90 1.18 15.38 -16.25
CA SER A 90 0.90 15.58 -17.66
C SER A 90 2.05 15.15 -18.58
N GLY A 91 3.24 14.96 -18.03
CA GLY A 91 4.47 14.62 -18.77
C GLY A 91 4.90 13.16 -18.68
N CYS A 92 4.22 12.35 -17.89
CA CYS A 92 4.57 10.96 -17.66
C CYS A 92 3.92 10.05 -18.71
N ALA A 93 4.73 9.31 -19.46
CA ALA A 93 4.25 8.40 -20.51
C ALA A 93 3.33 7.27 -19.96
N VAL A 94 3.64 6.73 -18.78
CA VAL A 94 2.79 5.72 -18.15
C VAL A 94 1.47 6.34 -17.67
N CYS A 95 1.48 7.58 -17.20
CA CYS A 95 0.26 8.28 -16.78
C CYS A 95 -0.70 8.55 -17.97
N GLU A 96 -0.18 8.61 -19.19
CA GLU A 96 -1.00 8.87 -20.38
C GLU A 96 -2.07 7.80 -20.59
N SER A 97 -1.78 6.53 -20.33
CA SER A 97 -2.77 5.46 -20.42
C SER A 97 -3.90 5.66 -19.40
N PHE A 98 -3.58 6.06 -18.18
CA PHE A 98 -4.59 6.34 -17.14
C PHE A 98 -5.44 7.57 -17.49
N TRP A 99 -4.84 8.63 -18.03
CA TRP A 99 -5.57 9.80 -18.52
C TRP A 99 -6.54 9.46 -19.65
N ASN A 100 -6.11 8.61 -20.59
CA ASN A 100 -6.94 8.19 -21.73
C ASN A 100 -8.14 7.35 -21.25
N ASP A 101 -7.90 6.38 -20.37
CA ASP A 101 -8.97 5.54 -19.83
C ASP A 101 -9.99 6.36 -19.02
N LEU A 102 -9.52 7.28 -18.18
CA LEU A 102 -10.40 8.18 -17.43
C LEU A 102 -11.21 9.12 -18.36
N ARG A 103 -10.58 9.66 -19.41
CA ARG A 103 -11.22 10.57 -20.38
C ARG A 103 -12.34 9.90 -21.15
N ASP A 104 -12.16 8.64 -21.55
CA ASP A 104 -13.18 7.89 -22.29
C ASP A 104 -14.37 7.49 -21.38
N GLY A 105 -14.39 7.96 -20.14
CA GLY A 105 -15.42 7.61 -19.16
C GLY A 105 -15.39 6.14 -18.78
N ARG A 106 -14.33 5.44 -19.15
CA ARG A 106 -14.14 4.05 -18.79
C ARG A 106 -13.83 3.98 -17.31
N ARG A 107 -14.83 3.60 -16.57
CA ARG A 107 -14.59 3.25 -15.17
C ARG A 107 -13.60 2.08 -15.13
N PRO A 108 -12.57 2.13 -14.25
CA PRO A 108 -11.65 1.01 -14.11
C PRO A 108 -12.41 -0.29 -13.93
N PRO A 109 -12.18 -1.31 -14.78
CA PRO A 109 -12.86 -2.58 -14.64
C PRO A 109 -12.60 -3.14 -13.25
N GLN A 110 -13.62 -3.70 -12.63
CA GLN A 110 -13.57 -4.31 -11.30
C GLN A 110 -13.43 -3.35 -10.11
N LEU A 111 -13.36 -2.03 -10.32
CA LEU A 111 -13.42 -1.08 -9.21
C LEU A 111 -14.88 -0.94 -8.73
N PRO A 112 -15.21 -1.15 -7.43
CA PRO A 112 -16.56 -1.01 -6.91
C PRO A 112 -17.19 0.35 -7.23
N ALA A 113 -18.48 0.34 -7.63
CA ALA A 113 -19.17 1.55 -8.11
C ALA A 113 -19.21 2.69 -7.07
N LYS A 114 -19.17 2.36 -5.79
CA LYS A 114 -19.18 3.32 -4.67
C LYS A 114 -17.89 4.15 -4.57
N ILE A 115 -16.77 3.71 -5.15
CA ILE A 115 -15.47 4.35 -5.01
C ILE A 115 -15.38 5.54 -5.96
N ARG A 116 -15.15 6.72 -5.44
CA ARG A 116 -14.85 7.92 -6.22
C ARG A 116 -13.40 7.87 -6.70
N VAL A 117 -13.14 8.10 -7.97
CA VAL A 117 -11.81 8.30 -8.52
C VAL A 117 -11.52 9.79 -8.65
N MET A 118 -10.36 10.23 -8.19
CA MET A 118 -9.93 11.62 -8.26
C MET A 118 -8.47 11.68 -8.73
N ALA A 119 -8.18 12.51 -9.72
CA ALA A 119 -6.81 12.76 -10.14
C ALA A 119 -6.20 13.90 -9.32
N VAL A 120 -4.97 13.70 -8.84
CA VAL A 120 -4.18 14.71 -8.11
C VAL A 120 -2.90 14.98 -8.89
N THR A 121 -2.71 16.21 -9.33
CA THR A 121 -1.49 16.64 -10.02
C THR A 121 -0.71 17.61 -9.14
N LYS A 122 0.52 17.92 -9.53
CA LYS A 122 1.24 19.03 -8.89
C LYS A 122 0.57 20.36 -9.26
N ASP A 123 0.92 21.42 -8.55
CA ASP A 123 0.38 22.75 -8.76
C ASP A 123 0.80 23.37 -10.12
N PRO A 124 0.21 24.53 -10.53
CA PRO A 124 0.49 25.16 -11.81
C PRO A 124 1.95 25.64 -12.01
N THR A 125 2.80 25.64 -10.99
CA THR A 125 4.22 25.96 -11.13
C THR A 125 5.03 24.78 -11.68
N HIS A 126 4.48 23.55 -11.53
CA HIS A 126 5.11 22.30 -11.96
C HIS A 126 4.38 21.62 -13.12
N GLU A 127 3.09 21.95 -13.33
CA GLU A 127 2.24 21.34 -14.33
C GLU A 127 1.60 22.38 -15.27
N SER A 128 1.47 22.02 -16.53
CA SER A 128 0.76 22.85 -17.50
C SER A 128 -0.75 22.67 -17.38
N SER A 129 -1.45 23.69 -16.86
CA SER A 129 -2.90 23.68 -16.72
C SER A 129 -3.61 23.49 -18.08
N SER A 130 -3.04 24.00 -19.20
CA SER A 130 -3.59 23.80 -20.54
C SER A 130 -3.48 22.35 -20.99
N ARG A 131 -2.33 21.71 -20.75
CA ARG A 131 -2.14 20.30 -21.07
C ARG A 131 -3.02 19.40 -20.20
N LEU A 132 -3.13 19.68 -18.91
CA LEU A 132 -4.02 18.96 -18.01
C LEU A 132 -5.47 19.05 -18.45
N ARG A 133 -5.96 20.23 -18.90
CA ARG A 133 -7.32 20.37 -19.45
C ARG A 133 -7.56 19.51 -20.68
N SER A 134 -6.56 19.32 -21.54
CA SER A 134 -6.68 18.42 -22.71
C SER A 134 -6.68 16.94 -22.34
N LEU A 135 -6.09 16.58 -21.21
CA LEU A 135 -6.02 15.20 -20.68
C LEU A 135 -7.18 14.89 -19.74
N ALA A 136 -7.68 15.89 -19.04
CA ALA A 136 -8.66 15.73 -17.97
C ALA A 136 -9.96 15.10 -18.48
N PRO A 137 -10.45 14.07 -17.79
CA PRO A 137 -11.70 13.43 -18.13
C PRO A 137 -12.89 14.31 -17.76
N GLN A 138 -13.94 14.28 -18.57
CA GLN A 138 -15.21 14.86 -18.18
C GLN A 138 -15.81 14.02 -17.03
N GLY A 139 -16.10 14.68 -15.89
CA GLY A 139 -16.73 14.03 -14.74
C GLY A 139 -15.79 13.40 -13.73
N THR A 140 -14.47 13.35 -13.97
CA THR A 140 -13.50 12.97 -12.94
C THR A 140 -12.86 14.23 -12.35
N PRO A 141 -12.97 14.48 -11.03
CA PRO A 141 -12.34 15.63 -10.41
C PRO A 141 -10.81 15.60 -10.56
N VAL A 142 -10.23 16.74 -10.94
CA VAL A 142 -8.78 16.95 -10.98
C VAL A 142 -8.43 18.07 -10.02
N VAL A 143 -7.51 17.79 -9.10
CA VAL A 143 -7.00 18.77 -8.13
C VAL A 143 -5.50 18.96 -8.31
N MET A 144 -5.08 20.20 -8.39
CA MET A 144 -3.67 20.60 -8.50
C MET A 144 -3.14 20.96 -7.12
N SER A 145 -2.26 20.13 -6.53
CA SER A 145 -1.73 20.33 -5.18
C SER A 145 -0.38 19.65 -5.00
N SER A 146 0.71 20.41 -5.01
CA SER A 146 2.04 19.90 -4.66
C SER A 146 2.15 19.55 -3.17
N ALA A 147 1.37 20.22 -2.30
CA ALA A 147 1.29 19.88 -0.89
C ALA A 147 0.77 18.46 -0.69
N ALA A 148 -0.31 18.07 -1.40
CA ALA A 148 -0.83 16.71 -1.33
C ALA A 148 0.21 15.64 -1.73
N TRP A 149 1.07 15.91 -2.71
CA TRP A 149 2.16 14.99 -3.08
C TRP A 149 3.13 14.75 -1.91
N ASN A 150 3.44 15.81 -1.16
CA ASN A 150 4.32 15.72 0.02
C ASN A 150 3.60 15.03 1.18
N ASP A 151 2.36 15.42 1.48
CA ASP A 151 1.58 14.90 2.61
C ASP A 151 1.32 13.39 2.50
N TYR A 152 1.10 12.92 1.27
CA TYR A 152 0.93 11.50 0.97
C TYR A 152 2.25 10.77 0.72
N GLY A 153 3.39 11.47 0.71
CA GLY A 153 4.71 10.87 0.50
C GLY A 153 4.86 10.23 -0.88
N VAL A 154 4.25 10.81 -1.92
CA VAL A 154 4.24 10.26 -3.27
C VAL A 154 5.63 10.27 -3.89
N PRO A 155 6.25 9.09 -4.15
CA PRO A 155 7.64 9.03 -4.62
C PRO A 155 7.77 9.42 -6.10
N ALA A 156 6.85 8.97 -6.93
CA ALA A 156 6.81 9.21 -8.37
C ALA A 156 5.42 8.93 -8.93
N ALA A 157 5.09 9.49 -10.12
CA ALA A 157 3.86 9.17 -10.85
C ALA A 157 4.08 7.97 -11.80
N PRO A 158 3.06 7.15 -12.02
CA PRO A 158 1.75 7.15 -11.37
C PRO A 158 1.80 6.51 -9.97
N TYR A 159 1.05 7.08 -9.03
CA TYR A 159 0.89 6.54 -7.68
C TYR A 159 -0.58 6.61 -7.25
N PHE A 160 -1.05 5.64 -6.50
CA PHE A 160 -2.45 5.52 -6.12
C PHE A 160 -2.57 5.35 -4.62
N VAL A 161 -3.59 5.99 -4.05
CA VAL A 161 -3.91 5.89 -2.62
C VAL A 161 -5.40 5.65 -2.47
N TYR A 162 -5.77 4.56 -1.81
CA TYR A 162 -7.16 4.23 -1.51
C TYR A 162 -7.50 4.62 -0.07
N ILE A 163 -8.56 5.42 0.07
CA ILE A 163 -9.02 5.97 1.36
C ILE A 163 -10.48 5.59 1.56
N GLU A 164 -10.80 5.03 2.73
CA GLU A 164 -12.17 4.76 3.17
C GLU A 164 -12.30 5.10 4.66
N GLY A 165 -13.35 5.86 5.02
CA GLY A 165 -13.58 6.27 6.40
C GLY A 165 -12.49 7.14 7.02
N GLY A 166 -11.74 7.88 6.21
CA GLY A 166 -10.61 8.70 6.64
C GLY A 166 -9.28 7.94 6.77
N ALA A 167 -9.28 6.62 6.61
CA ALA A 167 -8.09 5.79 6.71
C ALA A 167 -7.50 5.47 5.34
N ILE A 168 -6.18 5.52 5.19
CA ILE A 168 -5.46 4.99 4.03
C ILE A 168 -5.40 3.47 4.20
N LEU A 169 -6.10 2.76 3.32
CA LEU A 169 -6.20 1.31 3.36
C LEU A 169 -5.25 0.62 2.37
N GLY A 170 -4.81 1.33 1.34
CA GLY A 170 -3.85 0.81 0.38
C GLY A 170 -3.20 1.91 -0.43
N GLU A 171 -1.94 1.74 -0.78
CA GLU A 171 -1.22 2.69 -1.62
C GLU A 171 -0.13 1.99 -2.43
N GLY A 172 0.21 2.54 -3.59
CA GLY A 172 1.27 2.00 -4.43
C GLY A 172 1.30 2.54 -5.85
N SER A 173 2.38 2.21 -6.55
CA SER A 173 2.53 2.47 -7.99
C SER A 173 1.95 1.31 -8.80
N ALA A 174 1.37 1.62 -9.95
CA ALA A 174 0.83 0.61 -10.86
C ALA A 174 0.99 1.07 -12.32
N ASN A 175 1.10 0.09 -13.23
CA ASN A 175 1.20 0.34 -14.66
C ASN A 175 -0.14 0.13 -15.40
N GLY A 176 -1.20 -0.21 -14.69
CA GLY A 176 -2.53 -0.41 -15.26
C GLY A 176 -3.61 -0.65 -14.20
N TRP A 177 -4.86 -0.46 -14.61
CA TRP A 177 -6.02 -0.52 -13.73
C TRP A 177 -6.27 -1.90 -13.08
N ALA A 178 -5.84 -2.98 -13.71
CA ALA A 178 -5.99 -4.31 -13.14
C ALA A 178 -5.23 -4.45 -11.81
N GLN A 179 -4.00 -3.92 -11.74
CA GLN A 179 -3.20 -3.90 -10.51
C GLN A 179 -3.84 -3.05 -9.41
N ILE A 180 -4.37 -1.87 -9.80
CA ILE A 180 -5.05 -0.96 -8.87
C ILE A 180 -6.33 -1.61 -8.33
N SER A 181 -7.11 -2.26 -9.19
CA SER A 181 -8.34 -2.93 -8.78
C SER A 181 -8.07 -4.11 -7.84
N SER A 182 -6.95 -4.82 -8.02
CA SER A 182 -6.50 -5.86 -7.08
C SER A 182 -6.11 -5.23 -5.74
N LEU A 183 -5.24 -4.22 -5.75
CA LEU A 183 -4.81 -3.51 -4.54
C LEU A 183 -6.01 -2.99 -3.72
N VAL A 184 -6.98 -2.37 -4.38
CA VAL A 184 -8.18 -1.83 -3.72
C VAL A 184 -9.04 -2.95 -3.13
N ARG A 185 -9.20 -4.07 -3.85
CA ARG A 185 -9.97 -5.21 -3.37
C ARG A 185 -9.32 -5.83 -2.14
N ASP A 186 -8.02 -6.09 -2.22
CA ASP A 186 -7.25 -6.66 -1.12
C ASP A 186 -7.34 -5.75 0.12
N ALA A 187 -7.22 -4.44 -0.07
CA ALA A 187 -7.36 -3.45 0.99
C ALA A 187 -8.77 -3.44 1.62
N ILE A 188 -9.84 -3.61 0.83
CA ILE A 188 -11.21 -3.70 1.33
C ILE A 188 -11.39 -4.98 2.15
N ASP A 189 -10.88 -6.11 1.66
CA ASP A 189 -11.02 -7.40 2.33
C ASP A 189 -10.24 -7.41 3.66
N ASP A 190 -9.02 -6.91 3.68
CA ASP A 190 -8.21 -6.76 4.89
C ASP A 190 -8.88 -5.85 5.92
N PHE A 191 -9.45 -4.74 5.49
CA PHE A 191 -10.16 -3.81 6.36
C PHE A 191 -11.43 -4.42 6.95
N ALA A 192 -12.18 -5.18 6.15
CA ALA A 192 -13.37 -5.89 6.62
C ALA A 192 -13.02 -6.93 7.69
N VAL A 193 -11.93 -7.68 7.50
CA VAL A 193 -11.42 -8.65 8.47
C VAL A 193 -10.98 -7.95 9.76
N ALA A 194 -10.23 -6.85 9.65
CA ALA A 194 -9.77 -6.08 10.81
C ALA A 194 -10.94 -5.54 11.64
N ARG A 195 -11.95 -4.95 10.99
CA ARG A 195 -13.16 -4.45 11.66
C ARG A 195 -13.98 -5.57 12.31
N GLY A 196 -14.09 -6.71 11.64
CA GLY A 196 -14.74 -7.91 12.19
C GLY A 196 -14.02 -8.45 13.42
N GLY A 197 -12.69 -8.42 13.41
CA GLY A 197 -11.85 -8.78 14.56
C GLY A 197 -12.06 -7.84 15.74
N GLU A 198 -12.03 -6.52 15.51
CA GLU A 198 -12.27 -5.52 16.57
C GLU A 198 -13.68 -5.59 17.17
N ALA A 199 -14.70 -5.85 16.35
CA ALA A 199 -16.06 -6.05 16.83
C ALA A 199 -16.15 -7.27 17.75
N ARG A 200 -15.53 -8.38 17.35
CA ARG A 200 -15.48 -9.61 18.16
C ARG A 200 -14.73 -9.39 19.48
N THR A 201 -13.58 -8.72 19.44
CA THR A 201 -12.81 -8.39 20.66
C THR A 201 -13.64 -7.56 21.62
N ARG A 202 -14.31 -6.51 21.13
CA ARG A 202 -15.20 -5.68 21.99
C ARG A 202 -16.36 -6.47 22.60
N ASP A 203 -16.92 -7.44 21.88
CA ASP A 203 -17.98 -8.30 22.41
C ASP A 203 -17.44 -9.25 23.49
N VAL A 204 -16.26 -9.84 23.27
CA VAL A 204 -15.58 -10.67 24.26
C VAL A 204 -15.27 -9.87 25.52
N ASP A 205 -14.67 -8.68 25.37
CA ASP A 205 -14.34 -7.79 26.48
C ASP A 205 -15.59 -7.43 27.30
N ARG A 206 -16.72 -7.18 26.62
CA ARG A 206 -18.01 -6.90 27.29
C ARG A 206 -18.50 -8.09 28.09
N VAL A 207 -18.41 -9.30 27.55
CA VAL A 207 -18.82 -10.53 28.25
C VAL A 207 -17.92 -10.80 29.44
N LEU A 208 -16.60 -10.66 29.30
CA LEU A 208 -15.63 -10.82 30.38
C LEU A 208 -15.86 -9.80 31.49
N ALA A 209 -16.05 -8.54 31.14
CA ALA A 209 -16.36 -7.48 32.10
C ALA A 209 -17.68 -7.74 32.87
N ALA A 210 -18.72 -8.24 32.20
CA ALA A 210 -19.99 -8.62 32.82
C ALA A 210 -19.82 -9.81 33.78
N ALA A 211 -18.85 -10.71 33.52
CA ALA A 211 -18.48 -11.82 34.40
C ALA A 211 -17.50 -11.42 35.51
N GLY A 212 -17.09 -10.14 35.57
CA GLY A 212 -16.11 -9.64 36.55
C GLY A 212 -14.66 -10.04 36.27
N ILE A 213 -14.39 -10.56 35.08
CA ILE A 213 -13.06 -11.00 34.62
C ILE A 213 -12.33 -9.81 34.00
N ARG A 214 -11.14 -9.49 34.50
CA ARG A 214 -10.27 -8.43 33.96
C ARG A 214 -9.29 -8.97 32.93
N PRO A 215 -8.72 -8.14 32.06
CA PRO A 215 -7.73 -8.57 31.06
C PRO A 215 -6.47 -9.24 31.65
N ASP A 216 -6.15 -8.94 32.89
CA ASP A 216 -5.03 -9.49 33.66
C ASP A 216 -5.41 -10.67 34.58
N ASP A 217 -6.64 -11.18 34.47
CA ASP A 217 -7.11 -12.29 35.30
C ASP A 217 -6.35 -13.57 34.97
N PRO A 218 -5.75 -14.22 35.97
CA PRO A 218 -5.00 -15.47 35.79
C PRO A 218 -5.79 -16.60 35.11
N SER A 219 -7.12 -16.60 35.22
CA SER A 219 -7.99 -17.59 34.57
C SER A 219 -7.99 -17.54 33.06
N LEU A 220 -7.57 -16.40 32.46
CA LEU A 220 -7.45 -16.23 31.03
C LEU A 220 -6.18 -16.83 30.43
N TYR A 221 -5.23 -17.20 31.30
CA TYR A 221 -3.94 -17.73 30.87
C TYR A 221 -3.83 -19.19 31.30
N PRO A 222 -3.46 -20.12 30.41
CA PRO A 222 -3.25 -21.50 30.81
C PRO A 222 -2.16 -21.54 31.87
N SER A 223 -2.54 -21.97 33.08
CA SER A 223 -1.58 -22.31 34.12
C SER A 223 -0.61 -23.33 33.53
N GLY A 224 0.68 -23.10 33.65
CA GLY A 224 1.71 -23.99 33.13
C GLY A 224 1.43 -25.43 33.44
N ARG A 225 1.75 -26.34 32.54
CA ARG A 225 1.60 -27.79 32.65
C ARG A 225 2.06 -28.23 34.06
N PRO A 226 1.27 -29.03 34.83
CA PRO A 226 1.77 -29.59 36.04
C PRO A 226 3.04 -30.40 35.73
N ASP A 227 4.08 -30.15 36.49
CA ASP A 227 5.30 -30.95 36.47
C ASP A 227 4.93 -32.45 36.54
N GLU A 228 5.24 -33.19 35.46
CA GLU A 228 5.42 -34.62 35.56
C GLU A 228 6.79 -34.83 36.26
N GLY A 229 6.76 -34.63 37.56
CA GLY A 229 7.85 -34.96 38.44
C GLY A 229 7.56 -36.27 39.16
N GLU A 230 8.53 -37.18 39.06
CA GLU A 230 8.82 -38.29 39.96
C GLU A 230 7.86 -39.51 39.95
N GLU A 231 8.29 -40.53 39.22
CA GLU A 231 8.55 -41.86 39.82
C GLU A 231 9.72 -42.54 39.09
#